data_f46cc78174fd614c8e9a613aff91964a
#
_entry.id   f46cc78174fd614c8e9a613aff91964a
#
_cell.length_a   1.000
_cell.length_b   1.000
_cell.length_c   1.000
_cell.angle_alpha   90.00
_cell.angle_beta   90.00
_cell.angle_gamma   90.00
#
_symmetry.space_group_name_H-M   'P 1'
#
loop_
_entity.id
_entity.type
_entity.pdbx_description
1 polymer ?
#
loop_
_entity_poly.entity_id
_entity_poly.type
_entity_poly.pdbx_seq_one_letter_code
_entity_poly.pdbx_strand_id
1 'polypeptide(L)'
;VEWRADWFQDCRDPAAVARCLQKLRVALGSKLLLVTFRTQAEGGQAALPPAEYRQFLELVLDTDCADLLDIEFFTAGADLPLLVEQAHTAGVPVVCSSHDFAKTPPRAELVERMVQMQQAGADLPKLAVMPQSRIDVLELLAATAEMAEHHPETPVITMSMGALGAVSRLAGEAFGSAMTFANPGQASAPGQVSLNIVNEVLDALHL
;
A
#
# COMPACT_ATOMS: atom_id res chain seq x y z
N VAL A 1 -5.71 9.90 -3.10
CA VAL A 1 -6.63 9.37 -2.07
C VAL A 1 -6.64 7.86 -2.16
N GLU A 2 -6.62 7.16 -1.02
CA GLU A 2 -6.82 5.71 -0.98
C GLU A 2 -8.28 5.40 -0.66
N TRP A 3 -8.91 4.53 -1.46
CA TRP A 3 -10.19 3.92 -1.10
C TRP A 3 -9.96 2.49 -0.59
N ARG A 4 -10.32 2.25 0.67
CA ARG A 4 -10.30 0.95 1.34
C ARG A 4 -11.62 0.23 1.09
N ALA A 5 -11.66 -0.56 0.01
CA ALA A 5 -12.87 -1.29 -0.42
C ALA A 5 -13.34 -2.33 0.61
N ASP A 6 -12.44 -2.87 1.42
CA ASP A 6 -12.77 -3.83 2.48
C ASP A 6 -13.65 -3.25 3.62
N TRP A 7 -13.74 -1.90 3.73
CA TRP A 7 -14.66 -1.21 4.65
C TRP A 7 -16.03 -0.93 4.03
N PHE A 8 -16.17 -1.16 2.71
CA PHE A 8 -17.43 -0.96 2.03
C PHE A 8 -18.37 -2.14 2.30
N GLN A 9 -19.57 -1.88 2.81
CA GLN A 9 -20.51 -2.93 3.20
C GLN A 9 -20.83 -3.90 2.06
N ASP A 10 -20.98 -3.37 0.84
CA ASP A 10 -21.32 -4.13 -0.37
C ASP A 10 -20.07 -4.51 -1.19
N CYS A 11 -18.91 -4.67 -0.55
CA CYS A 11 -17.63 -4.94 -1.22
C CYS A 11 -17.59 -6.25 -2.03
N ARG A 12 -18.57 -7.15 -1.84
CA ARG A 12 -18.75 -8.40 -2.60
C ARG A 12 -19.78 -8.31 -3.73
N ASP A 13 -20.49 -7.20 -3.86
CA ASP A 13 -21.39 -6.95 -5.00
C ASP A 13 -20.64 -6.19 -6.10
N PRO A 14 -20.30 -6.84 -7.24
CA PRO A 14 -19.56 -6.21 -8.32
C PRO A 14 -20.23 -4.94 -8.85
N ALA A 15 -21.57 -4.93 -8.95
CA ALA A 15 -22.30 -3.78 -9.44
C ALA A 15 -22.29 -2.62 -8.43
N ALA A 16 -22.31 -2.90 -7.13
CA ALA A 16 -22.18 -1.88 -6.08
C ALA A 16 -20.76 -1.28 -6.04
N VAL A 17 -19.72 -2.13 -6.16
CA VAL A 17 -18.33 -1.71 -6.24
C VAL A 17 -18.11 -0.79 -7.45
N ALA A 18 -18.54 -1.20 -8.64
CA ALA A 18 -18.41 -0.38 -9.85
C ALA A 18 -19.12 0.98 -9.73
N ARG A 19 -20.35 1.00 -9.21
CA ARG A 19 -21.06 2.26 -8.94
C ARG A 19 -20.37 3.14 -7.92
N CYS A 20 -19.75 2.55 -6.89
CA CYS A 20 -18.97 3.28 -5.89
C CYS A 20 -17.74 3.93 -6.51
N LEU A 21 -16.97 3.19 -7.31
CA LEU A 21 -15.78 3.69 -8.02
C LEU A 21 -16.11 4.85 -8.94
N GLN A 22 -17.18 4.74 -9.73
CA GLN A 22 -17.63 5.84 -10.60
C GLN A 22 -18.00 7.11 -9.82
N LYS A 23 -18.68 6.97 -8.67
CA LYS A 23 -18.99 8.10 -7.78
C LYS A 23 -17.73 8.73 -7.19
N LEU A 24 -16.76 7.89 -6.75
CA LEU A 24 -15.48 8.35 -6.23
C LEU A 24 -14.70 9.11 -7.31
N ARG A 25 -14.63 8.59 -8.54
CA ARG A 25 -13.95 9.26 -9.64
C ARG A 25 -14.51 10.66 -9.90
N VAL A 26 -15.84 10.78 -9.94
CA VAL A 26 -16.52 12.08 -10.11
C VAL A 26 -16.21 13.02 -8.93
N ALA A 27 -16.28 12.53 -7.68
CA ALA A 27 -16.06 13.34 -6.49
C ALA A 27 -14.60 13.80 -6.33
N LEU A 28 -13.64 12.98 -6.76
CA LEU A 28 -12.20 13.27 -6.64
C LEU A 28 -11.70 14.22 -7.75
N GLY A 29 -12.39 14.30 -8.88
CA GLY A 29 -11.93 15.08 -10.03
C GLY A 29 -10.54 14.65 -10.49
N SER A 30 -9.54 15.54 -10.42
CA SER A 30 -8.16 15.28 -10.83
C SER A 30 -7.28 14.63 -9.76
N LYS A 31 -7.80 14.36 -8.56
CA LYS A 31 -7.02 13.70 -7.51
C LYS A 31 -6.84 12.23 -7.82
N LEU A 32 -5.63 11.72 -7.63
CA LEU A 32 -5.32 10.30 -7.83
C LEU A 32 -6.09 9.40 -6.85
N LEU A 33 -6.61 8.29 -7.37
CA LEU A 33 -7.32 7.26 -6.62
C LEU A 33 -6.50 5.96 -6.60
N LEU A 34 -5.99 5.61 -5.43
CA LEU A 34 -5.49 4.27 -5.12
C LEU A 34 -6.66 3.41 -4.65
N VAL A 35 -6.92 2.30 -5.33
CA VAL A 35 -7.94 1.32 -4.92
C VAL A 35 -7.25 0.17 -4.18
N THR A 36 -7.68 -0.08 -2.95
CA THR A 36 -7.13 -1.12 -2.07
C THR A 36 -8.25 -2.00 -1.55
N PHE A 37 -8.17 -3.31 -1.77
CA PHE A 37 -8.89 -4.29 -0.99
C PHE A 37 -7.90 -4.95 -0.01
N ARG A 38 -7.89 -4.52 1.25
CA ARG A 38 -7.08 -5.14 2.28
C ARG A 38 -7.79 -6.38 2.81
N THR A 39 -7.17 -7.55 2.62
CA THR A 39 -7.75 -8.79 3.13
C THR A 39 -7.62 -8.88 4.65
N GLN A 40 -8.50 -9.69 5.26
CA GLN A 40 -8.43 -9.93 6.71
C GLN A 40 -7.10 -10.56 7.12
N ALA A 41 -6.46 -11.34 6.26
CA ALA A 41 -5.14 -11.93 6.50
C ALA A 41 -4.05 -10.85 6.68
N GLU A 42 -4.20 -9.69 6.03
CA GLU A 42 -3.30 -8.55 6.14
C GLU A 42 -3.94 -7.37 6.91
N GLY A 43 -4.84 -7.67 7.85
CA GLY A 43 -5.40 -6.69 8.81
C GLY A 43 -6.58 -5.88 8.27
N GLY A 44 -7.21 -6.29 7.19
CA GLY A 44 -8.44 -5.67 6.66
C GLY A 44 -9.70 -6.13 7.35
N GLN A 45 -10.84 -5.57 6.93
CA GLN A 45 -12.15 -5.81 7.54
C GLN A 45 -12.88 -7.01 6.92
N ALA A 46 -12.56 -7.39 5.68
CA ALA A 46 -13.23 -8.45 4.96
C ALA A 46 -12.23 -9.50 4.43
N ALA A 47 -12.66 -10.77 4.45
CA ALA A 47 -11.93 -11.84 3.79
C ALA A 47 -12.49 -12.07 2.39
N LEU A 48 -11.62 -12.21 1.41
CA LEU A 48 -11.97 -12.75 0.09
C LEU A 48 -11.14 -14.02 -0.17
N PRO A 49 -11.76 -15.09 -0.66
CA PRO A 49 -11.03 -16.21 -1.24
C PRO A 49 -10.16 -15.72 -2.40
N PRO A 50 -9.02 -16.37 -2.71
CA PRO A 50 -8.11 -15.91 -3.77
C PRO A 50 -8.79 -15.66 -5.11
N ALA A 51 -9.74 -16.51 -5.53
CA ALA A 51 -10.48 -16.32 -6.77
C ALA A 51 -11.38 -15.06 -6.75
N GLU A 52 -12.05 -14.77 -5.63
CA GLU A 52 -12.88 -13.56 -5.48
C GLU A 52 -11.99 -12.30 -5.39
N TYR A 53 -10.82 -12.40 -4.73
CA TYR A 53 -9.84 -11.32 -4.67
C TYR A 53 -9.35 -10.94 -6.07
N ARG A 54 -8.98 -11.93 -6.88
CA ARG A 54 -8.62 -11.73 -8.28
C ARG A 54 -9.76 -11.07 -9.08
N GLN A 55 -11.00 -11.59 -8.97
CA GLN A 55 -12.15 -11.02 -9.64
C GLN A 55 -12.42 -9.57 -9.23
N PHE A 56 -12.18 -9.22 -7.95
CA PHE A 56 -12.27 -7.85 -7.48
C PHE A 56 -11.24 -6.94 -8.18
N LEU A 57 -9.98 -7.38 -8.31
CA LEU A 57 -8.93 -6.62 -8.99
C LEU A 57 -9.26 -6.42 -10.48
N GLU A 58 -9.68 -7.48 -11.17
CA GLU A 58 -10.12 -7.43 -12.57
C GLU A 58 -11.30 -6.46 -12.75
N LEU A 59 -12.29 -6.52 -11.87
CA LEU A 59 -13.42 -5.58 -11.88
C LEU A 59 -12.96 -4.12 -11.73
N VAL A 60 -12.02 -3.84 -10.83
CA VAL A 60 -11.49 -2.48 -10.65
C VAL A 60 -10.87 -1.96 -11.94
N LEU A 61 -10.06 -2.77 -12.61
CA LEU A 61 -9.43 -2.43 -13.89
C LEU A 61 -10.47 -2.17 -14.99
N ASP A 62 -11.53 -2.96 -15.06
CA ASP A 62 -12.61 -2.82 -16.04
C ASP A 62 -13.40 -1.51 -15.87
N THR A 63 -13.35 -0.87 -14.68
CA THR A 63 -14.09 0.39 -14.45
C THR A 63 -13.39 1.65 -14.99
N ASP A 64 -12.09 1.58 -15.32
CA ASP A 64 -11.26 2.73 -15.72
C ASP A 64 -11.32 3.91 -14.71
N CYS A 65 -11.48 3.59 -13.41
CA CYS A 65 -11.63 4.59 -12.36
C CYS A 65 -10.41 4.74 -11.46
N ALA A 66 -9.55 3.72 -11.40
CA ALA A 66 -8.37 3.69 -10.55
C ALA A 66 -7.16 4.31 -11.25
N ASP A 67 -6.40 5.13 -10.53
CA ASP A 67 -5.09 5.62 -11.00
C ASP A 67 -3.95 4.73 -10.49
N LEU A 68 -4.16 4.01 -9.38
CA LEU A 68 -3.25 2.99 -8.82
C LEU A 68 -4.08 1.84 -8.23
N LEU A 69 -3.53 0.64 -8.28
CA LEU A 69 -4.14 -0.56 -7.72
C LEU A 69 -3.21 -1.21 -6.68
N ASP A 70 -3.70 -1.44 -5.46
CA ASP A 70 -2.97 -2.21 -4.44
C ASP A 70 -3.21 -3.71 -4.65
N ILE A 71 -2.13 -4.48 -4.81
CA ILE A 71 -2.16 -5.94 -4.93
C ILE A 71 -1.32 -6.53 -3.80
N GLU A 72 -1.93 -7.36 -2.96
CA GLU A 72 -1.23 -8.02 -1.86
C GLU A 72 -0.30 -9.12 -2.35
N PHE A 73 0.98 -9.03 -2.00
CA PHE A 73 2.04 -9.93 -2.45
C PHE A 73 1.73 -11.40 -2.14
N PHE A 74 1.38 -11.70 -0.88
CA PHE A 74 1.11 -13.08 -0.46
C PHE A 74 -0.27 -13.58 -0.89
N THR A 75 -1.28 -12.72 -0.91
CA THR A 75 -2.65 -13.10 -1.33
C THR A 75 -2.71 -13.39 -2.83
N ALA A 76 -2.01 -12.60 -3.64
CA ALA A 76 -1.89 -12.85 -5.08
C ALA A 76 -1.00 -14.08 -5.37
N GLY A 77 0.05 -14.31 -4.58
CA GLY A 77 0.91 -15.48 -4.70
C GLY A 77 1.45 -15.68 -6.13
N ALA A 78 1.22 -16.85 -6.70
CA ALA A 78 1.69 -17.20 -8.05
C ALA A 78 1.00 -16.39 -9.17
N ASP A 79 -0.17 -15.80 -8.91
CA ASP A 79 -0.91 -15.00 -9.89
C ASP A 79 -0.40 -13.55 -9.98
N LEU A 80 0.48 -13.13 -9.06
CA LEU A 80 0.96 -11.73 -9.00
C LEU A 80 1.51 -11.20 -10.32
N PRO A 81 2.42 -11.89 -11.05
CA PRO A 81 2.94 -11.35 -12.31
C PRO A 81 1.85 -11.15 -13.37
N LEU A 82 0.87 -12.06 -13.43
CA LEU A 82 -0.25 -11.95 -14.36
C LEU A 82 -1.15 -10.75 -14.01
N LEU A 83 -1.45 -10.54 -12.73
CA LEU A 83 -2.27 -9.42 -12.25
C LEU A 83 -1.58 -8.07 -12.50
N VAL A 84 -0.27 -8.02 -12.33
CA VAL A 84 0.55 -6.83 -12.66
C VAL A 84 0.49 -6.56 -14.16
N GLU A 85 0.67 -7.56 -15.02
CA GLU A 85 0.57 -7.41 -16.47
C GLU A 85 -0.83 -6.93 -16.92
N GLN A 86 -1.89 -7.43 -16.30
CA GLN A 86 -3.26 -6.99 -16.56
C GLN A 86 -3.45 -5.51 -16.18
N ALA A 87 -2.95 -5.09 -14.99
CA ALA A 87 -3.00 -3.71 -14.54
C ALA A 87 -2.24 -2.78 -15.49
N HIS A 88 -1.03 -3.14 -15.90
CA HIS A 88 -0.23 -2.38 -16.86
C HIS A 88 -0.90 -2.28 -18.23
N THR A 89 -1.56 -3.35 -18.69
CA THR A 89 -2.35 -3.33 -19.95
C THR A 89 -3.51 -2.33 -19.87
N ALA A 90 -4.11 -2.18 -18.69
CA ALA A 90 -5.13 -1.17 -18.42
C ALA A 90 -4.53 0.24 -18.14
N GLY A 91 -3.20 0.40 -18.15
CA GLY A 91 -2.53 1.67 -17.85
C GLY A 91 -2.51 2.03 -16.36
N VAL A 92 -2.72 1.08 -15.46
CA VAL A 92 -2.81 1.30 -14.01
C VAL A 92 -1.55 0.79 -13.32
N PRO A 93 -0.70 1.65 -12.73
CA PRO A 93 0.45 1.25 -11.93
C PRO A 93 0.05 0.48 -10.67
N VAL A 94 0.93 -0.44 -10.25
CA VAL A 94 0.67 -1.38 -9.15
C VAL A 94 1.48 -1.02 -7.90
N VAL A 95 0.77 -0.84 -6.79
CA VAL A 95 1.33 -0.89 -5.43
C VAL A 95 1.28 -2.34 -4.96
N CYS A 96 2.41 -3.05 -4.98
CA CYS A 96 2.47 -4.41 -4.44
C CYS A 96 2.76 -4.38 -2.95
N SER A 97 1.82 -4.83 -2.13
CA SER A 97 1.85 -4.60 -0.69
C SER A 97 1.98 -5.88 0.14
N SER A 98 2.61 -5.77 1.30
CA SER A 98 2.65 -6.80 2.34
C SER A 98 2.59 -6.16 3.73
N HIS A 99 1.77 -6.73 4.61
CA HIS A 99 1.55 -6.25 5.98
C HIS A 99 1.83 -7.35 6.98
N ASP A 100 2.75 -7.10 7.93
CA ASP A 100 3.01 -7.98 9.07
C ASP A 100 2.57 -7.28 10.36
N PHE A 101 1.46 -7.71 10.93
CA PHE A 101 0.90 -7.14 12.17
C PHE A 101 1.52 -7.75 13.43
N ALA A 102 2.38 -8.77 13.29
CA ALA A 102 2.97 -9.49 14.43
C ALA A 102 4.38 -8.98 14.75
N LYS A 103 5.18 -8.67 13.75
CA LYS A 103 6.61 -8.36 13.92
C LYS A 103 7.16 -7.47 12.80
N THR A 104 8.41 -7.03 13.00
CA THR A 104 9.28 -6.53 11.93
C THR A 104 10.29 -7.64 11.59
N PRO A 105 10.27 -8.19 10.38
CA PRO A 105 11.29 -9.13 9.90
C PRO A 105 12.69 -8.50 9.90
N PRO A 106 13.78 -9.33 9.91
CA PRO A 106 15.14 -8.83 9.72
C PRO A 106 15.28 -8.02 8.43
N ARG A 107 16.17 -7.01 8.42
CA ARG A 107 16.40 -6.12 7.28
C ARG A 107 16.60 -6.87 5.95
N ALA A 108 17.42 -7.92 5.95
CA ALA A 108 17.67 -8.71 4.74
C ALA A 108 16.38 -9.31 4.15
N GLU A 109 15.45 -9.79 5.00
CA GLU A 109 14.16 -10.30 4.56
C GLU A 109 13.24 -9.19 4.03
N LEU A 110 13.27 -7.99 4.65
CA LEU A 110 12.51 -6.83 4.16
C LEU A 110 12.97 -6.41 2.77
N VAL A 111 14.29 -6.29 2.57
CA VAL A 111 14.90 -5.94 1.27
C VAL A 111 14.58 -7.02 0.23
N GLU A 112 14.81 -8.30 0.55
CA GLU A 112 14.51 -9.42 -0.36
C GLU A 112 13.04 -9.41 -0.81
N ARG A 113 12.10 -9.16 0.11
CA ARG A 113 10.67 -9.10 -0.21
C ARG A 113 10.35 -7.96 -1.17
N MET A 114 10.91 -6.76 -0.95
CA MET A 114 10.72 -5.63 -1.87
C MET A 114 11.35 -5.89 -3.25
N VAL A 115 12.53 -6.50 -3.30
CA VAL A 115 13.17 -6.92 -4.56
C VAL A 115 12.32 -7.97 -5.30
N GLN A 116 11.72 -8.93 -4.59
CA GLN A 116 10.80 -9.89 -5.21
C GLN A 116 9.55 -9.21 -5.80
N MET A 117 9.03 -8.17 -5.12
CA MET A 117 7.92 -7.36 -5.67
C MET A 117 8.34 -6.61 -6.93
N GLN A 118 9.54 -6.00 -6.95
CA GLN A 118 10.12 -5.38 -8.17
C GLN A 118 10.24 -6.39 -9.31
N GLN A 119 10.78 -7.57 -9.02
CA GLN A 119 10.95 -8.65 -10.02
C GLN A 119 9.62 -9.17 -10.57
N ALA A 120 8.54 -9.08 -9.79
CA ALA A 120 7.20 -9.38 -10.23
C ALA A 120 6.56 -8.26 -11.07
N GLY A 121 7.26 -7.14 -11.27
CA GLY A 121 6.83 -6.00 -12.08
C GLY A 121 6.11 -4.90 -11.32
N ALA A 122 6.09 -4.92 -9.98
CA ALA A 122 5.45 -3.88 -9.19
C ALA A 122 6.11 -2.51 -9.40
N ASP A 123 5.30 -1.46 -9.56
CA ASP A 123 5.80 -0.08 -9.69
C ASP A 123 6.18 0.52 -8.33
N LEU A 124 5.49 0.09 -7.27
CA LEU A 124 5.64 0.59 -5.90
C LEU A 124 5.58 -0.58 -4.90
N PRO A 125 6.71 -1.28 -4.63
CA PRO A 125 6.79 -2.21 -3.51
C PRO A 125 6.43 -1.54 -2.19
N LYS A 126 5.54 -2.16 -1.39
CA LYS A 126 5.03 -1.56 -0.14
C LYS A 126 5.12 -2.54 1.02
N LEU A 127 5.78 -2.13 2.11
CA LEU A 127 5.83 -2.88 3.35
C LEU A 127 5.27 -2.08 4.53
N ALA A 128 4.40 -2.72 5.31
CA ALA A 128 3.94 -2.23 6.60
C ALA A 128 4.21 -3.30 7.67
N VAL A 129 5.01 -3.00 8.67
CA VAL A 129 5.44 -3.98 9.69
C VAL A 129 5.19 -3.47 11.10
N MET A 130 5.01 -4.40 12.06
CA MET A 130 4.74 -4.05 13.45
C MET A 130 6.02 -4.11 14.28
N PRO A 131 6.55 -2.98 14.77
CA PRO A 131 7.74 -2.98 15.62
C PRO A 131 7.40 -3.46 17.03
N GLN A 132 8.26 -4.31 17.59
CA GLN A 132 8.26 -4.72 18.98
C GLN A 132 9.28 -3.91 19.79
N SER A 133 10.23 -3.27 19.12
CA SER A 133 11.30 -2.46 19.71
C SER A 133 11.65 -1.25 18.83
N ARG A 134 12.44 -0.33 19.41
CA ARG A 134 13.01 0.79 18.64
C ARG A 134 13.99 0.32 17.56
N ILE A 135 14.66 -0.79 17.79
CA ILE A 135 15.57 -1.39 16.81
C ILE A 135 14.79 -1.85 15.58
N ASP A 136 13.59 -2.41 15.74
CA ASP A 136 12.76 -2.83 14.61
C ASP A 136 12.41 -1.64 13.69
N VAL A 137 12.18 -0.45 14.27
CA VAL A 137 11.94 0.77 13.49
C VAL A 137 13.19 1.15 12.69
N LEU A 138 14.38 1.05 13.30
CA LEU A 138 15.64 1.32 12.62
C LEU A 138 15.94 0.28 11.53
N GLU A 139 15.61 -0.99 11.73
CA GLU A 139 15.74 -2.04 10.71
C GLU A 139 14.88 -1.75 9.48
N LEU A 140 13.63 -1.30 9.67
CA LEU A 140 12.77 -0.90 8.55
C LEU A 140 13.35 0.34 7.81
N LEU A 141 13.75 1.37 8.54
CA LEU A 141 14.33 2.58 7.94
C LEU A 141 15.63 2.26 7.18
N ALA A 142 16.47 1.37 7.75
CA ALA A 142 17.68 0.90 7.08
C ALA A 142 17.37 0.10 5.81
N ALA A 143 16.34 -0.77 5.84
CA ALA A 143 15.88 -1.48 4.64
C ALA A 143 15.37 -0.51 3.57
N THR A 144 14.67 0.55 3.99
CA THR A 144 14.17 1.59 3.08
C THR A 144 15.32 2.31 2.38
N ALA A 145 16.33 2.74 3.14
CA ALA A 145 17.52 3.39 2.60
C ALA A 145 18.32 2.46 1.68
N GLU A 146 18.46 1.18 2.05
CA GLU A 146 19.11 0.17 1.22
C GLU A 146 18.42 -0.01 -0.13
N MET A 147 17.07 -0.04 -0.14
CA MET A 147 16.31 -0.09 -1.39
C MET A 147 16.55 1.16 -2.25
N ALA A 148 16.49 2.34 -1.68
CA ALA A 148 16.68 3.59 -2.41
C ALA A 148 18.09 3.72 -3.02
N GLU A 149 19.13 3.22 -2.32
CA GLU A 149 20.52 3.35 -2.75
C GLU A 149 21.00 2.20 -3.64
N HIS A 150 20.53 0.97 -3.40
CA HIS A 150 21.07 -0.22 -4.05
C HIS A 150 20.08 -0.95 -4.98
N HIS A 151 18.79 -0.62 -4.92
CA HIS A 151 17.72 -1.21 -5.72
C HIS A 151 16.77 -0.12 -6.27
N PRO A 152 17.30 0.89 -7.00
CA PRO A 152 16.55 2.09 -7.40
C PRO A 152 15.60 1.86 -8.59
N GLU A 153 15.36 0.62 -9.02
CA GLU A 153 14.54 0.28 -10.19
C GLU A 153 13.11 0.80 -10.05
N THR A 154 12.57 0.76 -8.85
CA THR A 154 11.26 1.34 -8.52
C THR A 154 11.28 2.00 -7.14
N PRO A 155 10.54 3.10 -6.94
CA PRO A 155 10.39 3.70 -5.62
C PRO A 155 9.65 2.75 -4.67
N VAL A 156 9.99 2.79 -3.39
CA VAL A 156 9.37 1.93 -2.36
C VAL A 156 8.50 2.72 -1.40
N ILE A 157 7.54 2.04 -0.78
CA ILE A 157 6.69 2.58 0.27
C ILE A 157 6.89 1.75 1.53
N THR A 158 7.37 2.34 2.62
CA THR A 158 7.61 1.60 3.84
C THR A 158 7.03 2.31 5.06
N MET A 159 6.55 1.53 6.01
CA MET A 159 6.08 2.06 7.28
C MET A 159 6.18 1.07 8.42
N SER A 160 6.64 1.55 9.56
CA SER A 160 6.53 0.88 10.84
C SER A 160 5.21 1.30 11.50
N MET A 161 4.40 0.32 11.91
CA MET A 161 3.06 0.57 12.44
C MET A 161 3.08 0.94 13.94
N GLY A 162 1.93 1.34 14.47
CA GLY A 162 1.78 1.71 15.86
C GLY A 162 2.47 3.02 16.24
N ALA A 163 2.35 3.39 17.50
CA ALA A 163 2.91 4.66 18.00
C ALA A 163 4.45 4.69 17.93
N LEU A 164 5.10 3.54 18.15
CA LEU A 164 6.56 3.42 18.11
C LEU A 164 7.11 3.70 16.70
N GLY A 165 6.36 3.29 15.67
CA GLY A 165 6.73 3.44 14.27
C GLY A 165 6.33 4.79 13.63
N ALA A 166 5.68 5.69 14.35
CA ALA A 166 5.16 6.95 13.79
C ALA A 166 6.23 7.78 13.07
N VAL A 167 7.48 7.74 13.54
CA VAL A 167 8.61 8.44 12.89
C VAL A 167 8.82 8.00 11.45
N SER A 168 8.61 6.72 11.12
CA SER A 168 8.75 6.23 9.74
C SER A 168 7.71 6.80 8.78
N ARG A 169 6.55 7.23 9.30
CA ARG A 169 5.50 7.89 8.52
C ARG A 169 5.77 9.37 8.30
N LEU A 170 6.47 10.00 9.25
CA LEU A 170 6.77 11.43 9.23
C LEU A 170 8.08 11.76 8.51
N ALA A 171 9.08 10.90 8.68
CA ALA A 171 10.43 11.10 8.15
C ALA A 171 10.84 10.04 7.11
N GLY A 172 9.89 9.23 6.61
CA GLY A 172 10.17 8.15 5.66
C GLY A 172 10.81 8.64 4.36
N GLU A 173 10.45 9.83 3.89
CA GLU A 173 11.02 10.46 2.70
C GLU A 173 12.54 10.63 2.82
N ALA A 174 13.04 11.05 4.00
CA ALA A 174 14.48 11.19 4.27
C ALA A 174 15.25 9.86 4.18
N PHE A 175 14.56 8.72 4.19
CA PHE A 175 15.13 7.38 4.02
C PHE A 175 14.78 6.76 2.66
N GLY A 176 14.09 7.50 1.76
CA GLY A 176 13.76 7.03 0.42
C GLY A 176 12.37 6.42 0.25
N SER A 177 11.47 6.53 1.25
CA SER A 177 10.08 6.12 1.07
C SER A 177 9.31 7.15 0.23
N ALA A 178 8.75 6.72 -0.90
CA ALA A 178 8.12 7.61 -1.88
C ALA A 178 6.72 8.09 -1.46
N MET A 179 6.07 7.44 -0.49
CA MET A 179 4.70 7.77 -0.11
C MET A 179 4.45 7.49 1.38
N THR A 180 3.64 8.32 2.01
CA THR A 180 3.10 8.04 3.34
C THR A 180 1.58 8.10 3.36
N PHE A 181 0.95 7.52 4.39
CA PHE A 181 -0.50 7.42 4.55
C PHE A 181 -0.92 8.13 5.83
N ALA A 182 -1.55 9.27 5.66
CA ALA A 182 -2.15 10.06 6.73
C ALA A 182 -3.67 9.81 6.85
N ASN A 183 -4.25 10.12 8.00
CA ASN A 183 -5.70 10.07 8.14
C ASN A 183 -6.32 11.48 8.05
N PRO A 184 -7.42 11.65 7.32
CA PRO A 184 -8.15 12.93 7.26
C PRO A 184 -9.14 13.12 8.42
N GLY A 185 -9.22 12.17 9.35
CA GLY A 185 -10.16 12.16 10.48
C GLY A 185 -10.13 10.86 11.24
N GLN A 186 -10.48 9.73 10.59
CA GLN A 186 -10.45 8.41 11.20
C GLN A 186 -9.28 7.57 10.67
N ALA A 187 -8.46 7.03 11.57
CA ALA A 187 -7.35 6.16 11.19
C ALA A 187 -7.84 4.82 10.65
N SER A 188 -7.30 4.37 9.53
CA SER A 188 -7.56 3.05 8.92
C SER A 188 -6.46 2.01 9.21
N ALA A 189 -5.39 2.43 9.88
CA ALA A 189 -4.29 1.56 10.29
C ALA A 189 -3.62 2.08 11.59
N PRO A 190 -3.00 1.19 12.39
CA PRO A 190 -2.30 1.59 13.62
C PRO A 190 -1.20 2.61 13.37
N GLY A 191 -1.17 3.66 14.20
CA GLY A 191 -0.13 4.69 14.16
C GLY A 191 -0.24 5.69 13.00
N GLN A 192 -1.35 5.73 12.28
CA GLN A 192 -1.60 6.81 11.32
C GLN A 192 -1.68 8.17 12.03
N VAL A 193 -0.96 9.12 11.48
CA VAL A 193 -0.93 10.52 11.94
C VAL A 193 -1.95 11.35 11.16
N SER A 194 -2.46 12.41 11.74
CA SER A 194 -3.40 13.30 11.04
C SER A 194 -2.74 13.97 9.83
N LEU A 195 -3.53 14.20 8.78
CA LEU A 195 -3.06 14.80 7.53
C LEU A 195 -2.35 16.14 7.74
N ASN A 196 -2.88 16.99 8.64
CA ASN A 196 -2.28 18.29 8.90
C ASN A 196 -0.87 18.18 9.49
N ILE A 197 -0.67 17.30 10.49
CA ILE A 197 0.65 17.07 11.08
C ILE A 197 1.63 16.50 10.05
N VAL A 198 1.17 15.53 9.24
CA VAL A 198 2.01 14.95 8.18
C VAL A 198 2.47 16.03 7.21
N ASN A 199 1.56 16.88 6.72
CA ASN A 199 1.91 17.97 5.80
C ASN A 199 2.92 18.96 6.45
N GLU A 200 2.67 19.41 7.69
CA GLU A 200 3.58 20.32 8.40
C GLU A 200 5.00 19.73 8.51
N VAL A 201 5.12 18.43 8.79
CA VAL A 201 6.43 17.78 8.93
C VAL A 201 7.09 17.58 7.56
N LEU A 202 6.35 17.15 6.55
CA LEU A 202 6.90 16.99 5.19
C LEU A 202 7.36 18.33 4.62
N ASP A 203 6.58 19.41 4.81
CA ASP A 203 6.99 20.76 4.40
C ASP A 203 8.28 21.23 5.10
N ALA A 204 8.46 20.83 6.36
CA ALA A 204 9.66 21.18 7.14
C ALA A 204 10.89 20.33 6.81
N LEU A 205 10.69 19.07 6.38
CA LEU A 205 11.75 18.11 6.03
C LEU A 205 12.02 18.03 4.53
N HIS A 206 11.30 18.80 3.72
CA HIS A 206 11.37 18.71 2.26
C HIS A 206 12.81 18.79 1.77
N LEU A 207 13.27 17.70 1.10
CA LEU A 207 14.63 17.47 0.60
C LEU A 207 14.73 17.79 -0.89
#